data_ca4190454cb735d30e8e0c257664e7f6
#
_entry.id   ca4190454cb735d30e8e0c257664e7f6
#
_cell.length_a   1.000
_cell.length_b   1.000
_cell.length_c   1.000
_cell.angle_alpha   90.00
_cell.angle_beta   90.00
_cell.angle_gamma   90.00
#
_symmetry.space_group_name_H-M   'P 1'
#
loop_
_entity.id
_entity.type
_entity.pdbx_description
1 polymer ?
#
loop_
_entity_poly.entity_id
_entity_poly.type
_entity_poly.pdbx_seq_one_letter_code
_entity_poly.pdbx_strand_id
1 'polypeptide(L)'
;MGETERIKRLVAYYVRHFGTTDPFEIADRLGVLYQIGNCKNAGCYMFLKNHRYIFLSDKLEDSELRLVMAHELGHALLDRKTNCYFIRNKTLISTSRLELRANLFAAYLLIGDDILKEYAGYTEEQFCSCTGYPKELIELRLR
;
A
#
# COMPACT_ATOMS: atom_id res chain seq x y z
N MET A 1 6.96 20.99 -6.24
CA MET A 1 5.93 20.03 -5.81
C MET A 1 6.55 19.01 -4.86
N GLY A 2 5.94 18.82 -3.70
CA GLY A 2 6.44 17.89 -2.71
C GLY A 2 6.19 16.42 -3.09
N GLU A 3 6.90 15.55 -2.41
CA GLU A 3 6.82 14.11 -2.67
C GLU A 3 5.42 13.53 -2.39
N THR A 4 4.80 13.96 -1.30
CA THR A 4 3.43 13.53 -0.97
C THR A 4 2.46 13.87 -2.09
N GLU A 5 2.55 15.08 -2.65
CA GLU A 5 1.69 15.50 -3.74
C GLU A 5 1.92 14.69 -5.02
N ARG A 6 3.17 14.35 -5.30
CA ARG A 6 3.49 13.49 -6.45
C ARG A 6 2.88 12.10 -6.31
N ILE A 7 2.98 11.52 -5.12
CA ILE A 7 2.41 10.19 -4.84
C ILE A 7 0.90 10.25 -4.94
N LYS A 8 0.27 11.27 -4.37
CA LYS A 8 -1.17 11.48 -4.47
C LYS A 8 -1.63 11.53 -5.92
N ARG A 9 -0.93 12.28 -6.77
CA ARG A 9 -1.25 12.39 -8.19
C ARG A 9 -1.05 11.08 -8.94
N LEU A 10 0.00 10.34 -8.60
CA LEU A 10 0.28 9.05 -9.21
C LEU A 10 -0.83 8.05 -8.90
N VAL A 11 -1.26 7.98 -7.65
CA VAL A 11 -2.38 7.13 -7.25
C VAL A 11 -3.65 7.52 -7.99
N ALA A 12 -3.97 8.80 -8.04
CA ALA A 12 -5.16 9.30 -8.74
C ALA A 12 -5.13 8.92 -10.23
N TYR A 13 -3.97 9.01 -10.85
CA TYR A 13 -3.78 8.60 -12.24
C TYR A 13 -4.09 7.12 -12.44
N TYR A 14 -3.52 6.25 -11.63
CA TYR A 14 -3.75 4.81 -11.76
C TYR A 14 -5.20 4.43 -11.47
N VAL A 15 -5.80 5.01 -10.45
CA VAL A 15 -7.20 4.73 -10.11
C VAL A 15 -8.12 5.14 -11.27
N ARG A 16 -7.89 6.30 -11.85
CA ARG A 16 -8.69 6.78 -12.98
C ARG A 16 -8.46 5.93 -14.23
N HIS A 17 -7.20 5.63 -14.52
CA HIS A 17 -6.84 4.90 -15.74
C HIS A 17 -7.36 3.47 -15.73
N PHE A 18 -7.27 2.78 -14.59
CA PHE A 18 -7.69 1.40 -14.47
C PHE A 18 -9.09 1.21 -13.91
N GLY A 19 -9.70 2.26 -13.37
CA GLY A 19 -11.05 2.20 -12.84
C GLY A 19 -11.20 1.36 -11.59
N THR A 20 -10.15 1.24 -10.79
CA THR A 20 -10.15 0.40 -9.58
C THR A 20 -9.16 0.94 -8.55
N THR A 21 -9.44 0.67 -7.27
CA THR A 21 -8.52 0.90 -6.16
C THR A 21 -7.91 -0.40 -5.65
N ASP A 22 -8.24 -1.53 -6.26
CA ASP A 22 -7.74 -2.84 -5.87
C ASP A 22 -6.27 -2.96 -6.26
N PRO A 23 -5.34 -3.08 -5.29
CA PRO A 23 -3.92 -3.16 -5.61
C PRO A 23 -3.56 -4.40 -6.44
N PHE A 24 -4.32 -5.48 -6.31
CA PHE A 24 -4.09 -6.69 -7.10
C PHE A 24 -4.43 -6.47 -8.56
N GLU A 25 -5.55 -5.82 -8.85
CA GLU A 25 -5.93 -5.48 -10.23
C GLU A 25 -4.92 -4.52 -10.86
N ILE A 26 -4.48 -3.52 -10.12
CA ILE A 26 -3.48 -2.56 -10.61
C ILE A 26 -2.17 -3.27 -10.92
N ALA A 27 -1.73 -4.16 -10.04
CA ALA A 27 -0.52 -4.96 -10.26
C ALA A 27 -0.63 -5.78 -11.55
N ASP A 28 -1.76 -6.45 -11.74
CA ASP A 28 -2.00 -7.25 -12.95
C ASP A 28 -1.88 -6.40 -14.22
N ARG A 29 -2.49 -5.21 -14.21
CA ARG A 29 -2.48 -4.29 -15.35
C ARG A 29 -1.07 -3.75 -15.64
N LEU A 30 -0.23 -3.62 -14.62
CA LEU A 30 1.11 -3.07 -14.76
C LEU A 30 2.19 -4.15 -14.93
N GLY A 31 1.81 -5.42 -14.97
CA GLY A 31 2.76 -6.51 -15.13
C GLY A 31 3.62 -6.77 -13.90
N VAL A 32 3.13 -6.38 -12.72
CA VAL A 32 3.78 -6.72 -11.45
C VAL A 32 3.28 -8.09 -11.03
N LEU A 33 4.20 -9.03 -10.85
CA LEU A 33 3.86 -10.41 -10.49
C LEU A 33 3.73 -10.53 -8.98
N TYR A 34 2.79 -11.36 -8.52
CA TYR A 34 2.62 -11.57 -7.09
C TYR A 34 2.23 -13.01 -6.80
N GLN A 35 2.54 -13.44 -5.59
CA GLN A 35 2.21 -14.78 -5.12
C GLN A 35 1.91 -14.73 -3.62
N ILE A 36 0.86 -15.44 -3.20
CA ILE A 36 0.48 -15.60 -1.81
C ILE A 36 0.90 -16.99 -1.36
N GLY A 37 1.63 -17.09 -0.27
CA GLY A 37 2.10 -18.37 0.22
C GLY A 37 2.75 -18.28 1.59
N ASN A 38 3.50 -19.31 1.95
CA ASN A 38 4.14 -19.37 3.25
C ASN A 38 5.39 -18.47 3.25
N CYS A 39 5.25 -17.29 3.83
CA CYS A 39 6.30 -16.29 3.96
C CYS A 39 6.64 -16.06 5.43
N LYS A 40 7.92 -15.85 5.73
CA LYS A 40 8.38 -15.52 7.06
C LYS A 40 7.88 -14.14 7.51
N ASN A 41 7.97 -13.15 6.62
CA ASN A 41 7.47 -11.80 6.85
C ASN A 41 6.06 -11.66 6.28
N ALA A 42 5.38 -10.55 6.60
CA ALA A 42 4.05 -10.27 6.05
C ALA A 42 4.09 -10.18 4.52
N GLY A 43 5.15 -9.61 3.99
CA GLY A 43 5.34 -9.53 2.55
C GLY A 43 6.73 -9.06 2.20
N CYS A 44 7.06 -9.13 0.92
CA CYS A 44 8.30 -8.55 0.42
C CYS A 44 8.15 -8.18 -1.06
N TYR A 45 8.99 -7.25 -1.49
CA TYR A 45 9.12 -6.86 -2.88
C TYR A 45 10.53 -7.16 -3.34
N MET A 46 10.65 -7.76 -4.52
CA MET A 46 11.95 -8.07 -5.14
C MET A 46 11.96 -7.68 -6.60
N PHE A 47 13.07 -7.07 -7.02
CA PHE A 47 13.34 -6.83 -8.44
C PHE A 47 14.40 -7.84 -8.89
N LEU A 48 14.04 -8.71 -9.82
CA LEU A 48 14.90 -9.81 -10.24
C LEU A 48 14.70 -10.08 -11.72
N LYS A 49 15.80 -10.18 -12.47
CA LYS A 49 15.78 -10.46 -13.91
C LYS A 49 14.84 -9.53 -14.67
N ASN A 50 14.88 -8.26 -14.34
CA ASN A 50 14.07 -7.20 -14.95
C ASN A 50 12.56 -7.37 -14.72
N HIS A 51 12.15 -8.15 -13.72
CA HIS A 51 10.76 -8.32 -13.32
C HIS A 51 10.53 -7.88 -11.88
N ARG A 52 9.32 -7.42 -11.60
CA ARG A 52 8.89 -7.00 -10.28
C ARG A 52 8.05 -8.09 -9.65
N TYR A 53 8.48 -8.57 -8.47
CA TYR A 53 7.81 -9.65 -7.77
C TYR A 53 7.38 -9.21 -6.38
N ILE A 54 6.15 -9.55 -6.01
CA ILE A 54 5.63 -9.33 -4.67
C ILE A 54 5.25 -10.68 -4.08
N PHE A 55 5.71 -10.96 -2.85
CA PHE A 55 5.35 -12.16 -2.12
C PHE A 55 4.58 -11.74 -0.87
N LEU A 56 3.46 -12.42 -0.59
CA LEU A 56 2.57 -12.08 0.52
C LEU A 56 2.33 -13.34 1.36
N SER A 57 2.26 -13.15 2.67
CA SER A 57 1.96 -14.25 3.59
C SER A 57 0.51 -14.70 3.45
N ASP A 58 0.31 -16.02 3.43
CA ASP A 58 -1.03 -16.61 3.40
C ASP A 58 -1.75 -16.53 4.76
N LYS A 59 -1.08 -15.98 5.77
CA LYS A 59 -1.66 -15.79 7.12
C LYS A 59 -2.27 -14.41 7.32
N LEU A 60 -2.22 -13.53 6.30
CA LEU A 60 -2.79 -12.20 6.39
C LEU A 60 -4.30 -12.23 6.25
N GLU A 61 -5.01 -11.47 7.08
CA GLU A 61 -6.44 -11.24 6.92
C GLU A 61 -6.69 -10.22 5.82
N ASP A 62 -7.93 -10.12 5.34
CA ASP A 62 -8.28 -9.34 4.15
C ASP A 62 -7.76 -7.90 4.15
N SER A 63 -8.00 -7.16 5.23
CA SER A 63 -7.55 -5.76 5.30
C SER A 63 -6.03 -5.66 5.36
N GLU A 64 -5.40 -6.56 6.10
CA GLU A 64 -3.96 -6.61 6.21
C GLU A 64 -3.31 -7.05 4.89
N LEU A 65 -3.90 -8.03 4.23
CA LEU A 65 -3.42 -8.48 2.91
C LEU A 65 -3.46 -7.33 1.90
N ARG A 66 -4.54 -6.58 1.89
CA ARG A 66 -4.70 -5.43 0.99
C ARG A 66 -3.67 -4.34 1.31
N LEU A 67 -3.46 -4.07 2.59
CA LEU A 67 -2.48 -3.08 3.03
C LEU A 67 -1.06 -3.46 2.61
N VAL A 68 -0.66 -4.69 2.89
CA VAL A 68 0.69 -5.16 2.54
C VAL A 68 0.88 -5.17 1.03
N MET A 69 -0.12 -5.63 0.27
CA MET A 69 -0.04 -5.60 -1.19
C MET A 69 0.09 -4.17 -1.71
N ALA A 70 -0.70 -3.23 -1.20
CA ALA A 70 -0.63 -1.84 -1.63
C ALA A 70 0.74 -1.21 -1.31
N HIS A 71 1.30 -1.52 -0.15
CA HIS A 71 2.63 -1.06 0.24
C HIS A 71 3.71 -1.61 -0.70
N GLU A 72 3.69 -2.92 -0.95
CA GLU A 72 4.68 -3.55 -1.82
C GLU A 72 4.54 -3.05 -3.27
N LEU A 73 3.31 -2.82 -3.72
CA LEU A 73 3.06 -2.21 -5.03
C LEU A 73 3.67 -0.81 -5.09
N GLY A 74 3.59 -0.05 -4.00
CA GLY A 74 4.24 1.25 -3.89
C GLY A 74 5.75 1.17 -4.16
N HIS A 75 6.43 0.19 -3.56
CA HIS A 75 7.84 -0.04 -3.86
C HIS A 75 8.07 -0.36 -5.33
N ALA A 76 7.24 -1.22 -5.89
CA ALA A 76 7.37 -1.62 -7.30
C ALA A 76 7.25 -0.44 -8.26
N LEU A 77 6.41 0.54 -7.94
CA LEU A 77 6.13 1.67 -8.81
C LEU A 77 7.03 2.89 -8.55
N LEU A 78 7.48 3.06 -7.31
CA LEU A 78 8.26 4.24 -6.92
C LEU A 78 9.76 3.96 -6.84
N ASP A 79 10.14 2.75 -6.44
CA ASP A 79 11.52 2.38 -6.17
C ASP A 79 11.82 0.99 -6.71
N ARG A 80 11.61 0.83 -8.00
CA ARG A 80 11.57 -0.45 -8.71
C ARG A 80 12.73 -1.40 -8.43
N LYS A 81 13.94 -0.86 -8.30
CA LYS A 81 15.16 -1.69 -8.17
C LYS A 81 15.54 -2.01 -6.73
N THR A 82 14.67 -1.76 -5.79
CA THR A 82 14.91 -2.11 -4.38
C THR A 82 14.41 -3.50 -4.04
N ASN A 83 14.89 -4.04 -2.93
CA ASN A 83 14.37 -5.26 -2.34
C ASN A 83 13.99 -4.95 -0.90
N CYS A 84 12.74 -5.18 -0.52
CA CYS A 84 12.21 -4.74 0.76
C CYS A 84 11.33 -5.81 1.40
N TYR A 85 11.31 -5.85 2.74
CA TYR A 85 10.46 -6.73 3.52
C TYR A 85 9.50 -5.92 4.36
N PHE A 86 8.23 -6.32 4.39
CA PHE A 86 7.24 -5.73 5.27
C PHE A 86 7.31 -6.42 6.63
N ILE A 87 7.68 -5.65 7.65
CA ILE A 87 7.80 -6.13 9.03
C ILE A 87 6.71 -5.46 9.84
N ARG A 88 5.74 -6.23 10.35
CA ARG A 88 4.50 -5.74 10.95
C ARG A 88 4.65 -4.53 11.86
N ASN A 89 5.46 -4.60 12.87
CA ASN A 89 5.52 -3.57 13.90
C ASN A 89 6.54 -2.47 13.61
N LYS A 90 7.16 -2.47 12.43
CA LYS A 90 8.23 -1.54 12.10
C LYS A 90 8.01 -0.75 10.82
N THR A 91 7.46 -1.39 9.79
CA THR A 91 7.38 -0.79 8.45
C THR A 91 6.52 0.46 8.42
N LEU A 92 5.34 0.43 9.04
CA LEU A 92 4.41 1.58 9.01
C LEU A 92 4.88 2.78 9.82
N ILE A 93 5.75 2.58 10.80
CA ILE A 93 6.31 3.65 11.62
C ILE A 93 7.72 4.04 11.21
N SER A 94 8.26 3.39 10.18
CA SER A 94 9.61 3.67 9.69
C SER A 94 9.73 5.11 9.17
N THR A 95 10.85 5.74 9.47
CA THR A 95 11.19 7.05 8.93
C THR A 95 12.04 6.95 7.67
N SER A 96 12.38 5.74 7.24
CA SER A 96 13.08 5.52 5.99
C SER A 96 12.29 6.12 4.83
N ARG A 97 12.97 6.84 3.94
CA ARG A 97 12.33 7.48 2.79
C ARG A 97 11.61 6.47 1.90
N LEU A 98 12.22 5.32 1.65
CA LEU A 98 11.61 4.29 0.80
C LEU A 98 10.33 3.74 1.44
N GLU A 99 10.39 3.44 2.73
CA GLU A 99 9.21 2.92 3.42
C GLU A 99 8.12 3.96 3.55
N LEU A 100 8.47 5.22 3.82
CA LEU A 100 7.49 6.29 3.90
C LEU A 100 6.77 6.50 2.56
N ARG A 101 7.50 6.46 1.45
CA ARG A 101 6.91 6.60 0.12
C ARG A 101 5.91 5.47 -0.16
N ALA A 102 6.29 4.24 0.14
CA ALA A 102 5.41 3.09 -0.05
C ALA A 102 4.18 3.17 0.86
N ASN A 103 4.35 3.63 2.10
CA ASN A 103 3.26 3.82 3.03
C ASN A 103 2.28 4.90 2.56
N LEU A 104 2.80 6.01 2.04
CA LEU A 104 1.96 7.08 1.47
C LEU A 104 1.19 6.57 0.26
N PHE A 105 1.83 5.80 -0.60
CA PHE A 105 1.15 5.20 -1.76
C PHE A 105 -0.02 4.33 -1.30
N ALA A 106 0.22 3.45 -0.32
CA ALA A 106 -0.83 2.59 0.22
C ALA A 106 -1.96 3.40 0.85
N ALA A 107 -1.63 4.44 1.62
CA ALA A 107 -2.63 5.28 2.28
C ALA A 107 -3.54 5.97 1.27
N TYR A 108 -2.98 6.57 0.23
CA TYR A 108 -3.80 7.24 -0.79
C TYR A 108 -4.58 6.26 -1.66
N LEU A 109 -4.04 5.09 -1.93
CA LEU A 109 -4.74 4.10 -2.72
C LEU A 109 -5.93 3.50 -1.97
N LEU A 110 -5.72 3.11 -0.72
CA LEU A 110 -6.73 2.38 0.06
C LEU A 110 -7.74 3.30 0.75
N ILE A 111 -7.36 4.54 1.05
CA ILE A 111 -8.22 5.51 1.70
C ILE A 111 -8.40 6.69 0.74
N GLY A 112 -9.23 6.50 -0.26
CA GLY A 112 -9.56 7.56 -1.21
C GLY A 112 -10.50 8.61 -0.60
N ASP A 113 -10.78 9.67 -1.36
CA ASP A 113 -11.67 10.74 -0.90
C ASP A 113 -13.07 10.23 -0.60
N ASP A 114 -13.56 9.25 -1.37
CA ASP A 114 -14.86 8.61 -1.16
C ASP A 114 -14.92 7.90 0.19
N ILE A 115 -13.85 7.22 0.58
CA ILE A 115 -13.75 6.55 1.88
C ILE A 115 -13.75 7.58 3.01
N LEU A 116 -13.00 8.68 2.84
CA LEU A 116 -13.00 9.74 3.84
C LEU A 116 -14.37 10.36 4.03
N LYS A 117 -15.13 10.50 2.96
CA LYS A 117 -16.51 11.02 3.03
C LYS A 117 -17.44 10.03 3.73
N GLU A 118 -17.32 8.75 3.42
CA GLU A 118 -18.12 7.69 4.01
C GLU A 118 -17.96 7.65 5.53
N TYR A 119 -16.75 7.87 6.03
CA TYR A 119 -16.43 7.84 7.46
C TYR A 119 -16.33 9.22 8.09
N ALA A 120 -16.87 10.25 7.45
CA ALA A 120 -16.90 11.59 8.02
C ALA A 120 -17.63 11.58 9.35
N GLY A 121 -17.03 12.18 10.38
CA GLY A 121 -17.59 12.18 11.73
C GLY A 121 -17.19 10.99 12.59
N TYR A 122 -16.57 9.98 12.02
CA TYR A 122 -16.01 8.87 12.79
C TYR A 122 -14.72 9.31 13.47
N THR A 123 -14.49 8.79 14.68
CA THR A 123 -13.17 8.95 15.31
C THR A 123 -12.16 8.05 14.58
N GLU A 124 -10.88 8.34 14.80
CA GLU A 124 -9.80 7.50 14.24
C GLU A 124 -9.95 6.05 14.69
N GLU A 125 -10.28 5.83 15.97
CA GLU A 125 -10.50 4.49 16.50
C GLU A 125 -11.67 3.78 15.82
N GLN A 126 -12.77 4.48 15.61
CA GLN A 126 -13.93 3.93 14.92
C GLN A 126 -13.61 3.58 13.48
N PHE A 127 -12.88 4.46 12.78
CA PHE A 127 -12.44 4.20 11.41
C PHE A 127 -11.60 2.92 11.36
N CYS A 128 -10.62 2.78 12.24
CA CYS A 128 -9.75 1.60 12.27
C CYS A 128 -10.53 0.32 12.57
N SER A 129 -11.49 0.39 13.49
CA SER A 129 -12.33 -0.77 13.81
C SER A 129 -13.19 -1.20 12.63
N CYS A 130 -13.74 -0.25 11.88
CA CYS A 130 -14.62 -0.55 10.75
C CYS A 130 -13.85 -1.05 9.52
N THR A 131 -12.68 -0.51 9.26
CA THR A 131 -11.91 -0.85 8.05
C THR A 131 -10.91 -1.97 8.25
N GLY A 132 -10.46 -2.18 9.49
CA GLY A 132 -9.38 -3.10 9.80
C GLY A 132 -7.99 -2.52 9.53
N TYR A 133 -7.90 -1.27 9.08
CA TYR A 133 -6.61 -0.62 8.85
C TYR A 133 -6.02 -0.09 10.16
N PRO A 134 -4.69 -0.08 10.29
CA PRO A 134 -4.04 0.49 11.48
C PRO A 134 -4.11 2.01 11.47
N LYS A 135 -4.02 2.61 12.65
CA LYS A 135 -4.09 4.07 12.80
C LYS A 135 -2.99 4.80 12.02
N GLU A 136 -1.82 4.20 11.90
CA GLU A 136 -0.69 4.79 11.17
C GLU A 136 -1.07 5.08 9.72
N LEU A 137 -1.92 4.26 9.11
CA LEU A 137 -2.33 4.45 7.73
C LEU A 137 -3.24 5.66 7.58
N ILE A 138 -4.26 5.81 8.44
CA ILE A 138 -5.15 6.98 8.36
C ILE A 138 -4.41 8.26 8.72
N GLU A 139 -3.49 8.22 9.67
CA GLU A 139 -2.67 9.38 10.02
C GLU A 139 -1.84 9.85 8.84
N LEU A 140 -1.24 8.93 8.08
CA LEU A 140 -0.50 9.27 6.86
C LEU A 140 -1.42 9.88 5.81
N ARG A 141 -2.61 9.32 5.64
CA ARG A 141 -3.57 9.80 4.64
C ARG A 141 -3.99 11.24 4.89
N LEU A 142 -4.08 11.64 6.15
CA LEU A 142 -4.55 12.97 6.55
C LEU A 142 -3.45 14.02 6.64
N ARG A 143 -2.21 13.68 6.37
CA ARG A 143 -1.11 14.65 6.33
C ARG A 143 -1.30 15.71 5.28
#